data_80bbe4ea19f8a5a77a42e8a4eb89efc6
#
_entry.id   80bbe4ea19f8a5a77a42e8a4eb89efc6
#
_cell.length_a   1.000
_cell.length_b   1.000
_cell.length_c   1.000
_cell.angle_alpha   90.00
_cell.angle_beta   90.00
_cell.angle_gamma   90.00
#
_symmetry.space_group_name_H-M   'P 1'
#
loop_
_entity.id
_entity.type
_entity.pdbx_description
1 polymer ?
#
loop_
_entity_poly.entity_id
_entity_poly.type
_entity_poly.pdbx_seq_one_letter_code
_entity_poly.pdbx_strand_id
1 'polypeptide(L)'
;MNDQRLSVVSEIHELEELLGAIPEENVIERMSLEARLQASRQLLDGLPQETPKARLTFRGKPVLGHHGITADFGARAVGAFSDAFATIAAGLTEGLQAMGPIPNRDRNQLLLTGTAVGSFGFEFSLPMCQETLFPDCENAREAMLKIEELFRLSAEGSDDDIAEVIAEVHPRAVKKVFEFLDLLVQQQAWCGLEFGSRSFRYENCEQLRKSSFRLRDENIQEREESCRGEFQGVLPAGRTFEFLLRDQEGLIRGKIDETAGDPDILNRRWLHTPVILTLKVMQVGQGQPRFTLMSLDDVTADDPAAL
;
A
#
# COMPACT_ATOMS: atom_id res chain seq x y z
N MET A 1 25.15 -7.62 14.87
CA MET A 1 25.03 -8.37 13.60
C MET A 1 24.84 -7.45 12.39
N ASN A 2 24.20 -6.31 12.56
CA ASN A 2 24.04 -5.30 11.49
C ASN A 2 25.39 -4.72 10.97
N ASP A 3 26.39 -4.57 11.83
CA ASP A 3 27.71 -4.04 11.49
C ASP A 3 28.47 -4.88 10.45
N GLN A 4 28.39 -6.22 10.54
CA GLN A 4 29.10 -7.10 9.62
C GLN A 4 28.51 -7.07 8.20
N ARG A 5 27.18 -7.01 8.09
CA ARG A 5 26.51 -6.91 6.79
C ARG A 5 26.76 -5.55 6.13
N LEU A 6 26.68 -4.46 6.90
CA LEU A 6 27.01 -3.11 6.45
C LEU A 6 28.48 -3.01 5.98
N SER A 7 29.40 -3.63 6.69
CA SER A 7 30.81 -3.68 6.31
C SER A 7 31.03 -4.41 4.97
N VAL A 8 30.35 -5.54 4.75
CA VAL A 8 30.45 -6.30 3.50
C VAL A 8 29.82 -5.53 2.34
N VAL A 9 28.69 -4.86 2.55
CA VAL A 9 28.05 -4.01 1.53
C VAL A 9 28.96 -2.83 1.14
N SER A 10 29.60 -2.19 2.14
CA SER A 10 30.57 -1.11 1.89
C SER A 10 31.76 -1.61 1.08
N GLU A 11 32.30 -2.79 1.43
CA GLU A 11 33.41 -3.42 0.68
C GLU A 11 33.03 -3.74 -0.77
N ILE A 12 31.81 -4.25 -1.01
CA ILE A 12 31.31 -4.51 -2.37
C ILE A 12 31.28 -3.20 -3.19
N HIS A 13 30.77 -2.13 -2.60
CA HIS A 13 30.68 -0.84 -3.28
C HIS A 13 32.06 -0.28 -3.63
N GLU A 14 33.03 -0.34 -2.69
CA GLU A 14 34.39 0.07 -2.94
C GLU A 14 35.08 -0.76 -4.06
N LEU A 15 34.82 -2.07 -4.08
CA LEU A 15 35.39 -2.96 -5.13
C LEU A 15 34.78 -2.68 -6.50
N GLU A 16 33.48 -2.33 -6.57
CA GLU A 16 32.80 -1.93 -7.81
C GLU A 16 33.34 -0.60 -8.35
N GLU A 17 33.58 0.39 -7.47
CA GLU A 17 34.21 1.66 -7.85
C GLU A 17 35.63 1.45 -8.36
N LEU A 18 36.46 0.64 -7.67
CA LEU A 18 37.81 0.32 -8.10
C LEU A 18 37.84 -0.39 -9.46
N LEU A 19 36.92 -1.35 -9.67
CA LEU A 19 36.79 -2.04 -10.96
C LEU A 19 36.43 -1.10 -12.11
N GLY A 20 35.59 -0.09 -11.83
CA GLY A 20 35.23 0.94 -12.78
C GLY A 20 36.38 1.90 -13.13
N ALA A 21 37.35 2.08 -12.20
CA ALA A 21 38.49 2.98 -12.40
C ALA A 21 39.71 2.31 -13.08
N ILE A 22 39.77 0.98 -13.12
CA ILE A 22 40.91 0.25 -13.72
C ILE A 22 40.71 0.07 -15.22
N PRO A 23 41.72 0.45 -16.07
CA PRO A 23 41.69 0.23 -17.52
C PRO A 23 41.52 -1.25 -17.89
N GLU A 24 40.84 -1.52 -18.99
CA GLU A 24 40.58 -2.89 -19.47
C GLU A 24 41.86 -3.70 -19.74
N GLU A 25 42.96 -3.02 -20.00
CA GLU A 25 44.27 -3.59 -20.30
C GLU A 25 44.93 -4.26 -19.06
N ASN A 26 44.53 -3.86 -17.84
CA ASN A 26 45.07 -4.40 -16.60
C ASN A 26 44.39 -5.70 -16.19
N VAL A 27 44.44 -6.71 -17.01
CA VAL A 27 43.70 -7.97 -16.88
C VAL A 27 43.93 -8.67 -15.53
N ILE A 28 45.18 -8.74 -15.02
CA ILE A 28 45.50 -9.43 -13.78
C ILE A 28 44.86 -8.74 -12.57
N GLU A 29 44.92 -7.42 -12.54
CA GLU A 29 44.35 -6.60 -11.45
C GLU A 29 42.82 -6.67 -11.42
N ARG A 30 42.21 -6.58 -12.60
CA ARG A 30 40.75 -6.78 -12.76
C ARG A 30 40.30 -8.15 -12.30
N MET A 31 40.97 -9.23 -12.74
CA MET A 31 40.64 -10.59 -12.32
C MET A 31 40.74 -10.77 -10.78
N SER A 32 41.72 -10.15 -10.14
CA SER A 32 41.89 -10.20 -8.70
C SER A 32 40.72 -9.49 -7.97
N LEU A 33 40.33 -8.31 -8.45
CA LEU A 33 39.20 -7.56 -7.86
C LEU A 33 37.85 -8.23 -8.13
N GLU A 34 37.65 -8.79 -9.32
CA GLU A 34 36.45 -9.56 -9.67
C GLU A 34 36.31 -10.81 -8.77
N ALA A 35 37.41 -11.54 -8.54
CA ALA A 35 37.37 -12.69 -7.63
C ALA A 35 37.05 -12.28 -6.19
N ARG A 36 37.59 -11.14 -5.72
CA ARG A 36 37.29 -10.60 -4.40
C ARG A 36 35.84 -10.11 -4.30
N LEU A 37 35.36 -9.41 -5.32
CA LEU A 37 33.96 -8.97 -5.40
C LEU A 37 32.99 -10.15 -5.36
N GLN A 38 33.30 -11.22 -6.09
CA GLN A 38 32.51 -12.45 -6.08
C GLN A 38 32.53 -13.12 -4.69
N ALA A 39 33.66 -13.16 -4.01
CA ALA A 39 33.78 -13.69 -2.66
C ALA A 39 32.97 -12.87 -1.63
N SER A 40 33.04 -11.53 -1.73
CA SER A 40 32.27 -10.64 -0.84
C SER A 40 30.76 -10.73 -1.10
N ARG A 41 30.34 -10.91 -2.37
CA ARG A 41 28.93 -11.19 -2.71
C ARG A 41 28.47 -12.54 -2.15
N GLN A 42 29.25 -13.60 -2.29
CA GLN A 42 28.94 -14.90 -1.68
C GLN A 42 28.89 -14.84 -0.15
N LEU A 43 29.77 -14.05 0.48
CA LEU A 43 29.72 -13.81 1.91
C LEU A 43 28.44 -13.07 2.31
N LEU A 44 28.02 -12.04 1.55
CA LEU A 44 26.79 -11.30 1.78
C LEU A 44 25.54 -12.20 1.68
N ASP A 45 25.52 -13.10 0.68
CA ASP A 45 24.44 -14.07 0.48
C ASP A 45 24.38 -15.12 1.60
N GLY A 46 25.53 -15.48 2.18
CA GLY A 46 25.63 -16.40 3.33
C GLY A 46 25.33 -15.76 4.68
N LEU A 47 25.32 -14.41 4.76
CA LEU A 47 24.94 -13.73 5.99
C LEU A 47 23.42 -13.76 6.18
N PRO A 48 22.94 -14.03 7.42
CA PRO A 48 21.52 -14.02 7.71
C PRO A 48 20.90 -12.70 7.26
N GLN A 49 19.95 -12.77 6.35
CA GLN A 49 19.16 -11.61 5.97
C GLN A 49 18.27 -11.26 7.17
N GLU A 50 18.47 -10.08 7.78
CA GLU A 50 17.54 -9.62 8.80
C GLU A 50 16.18 -9.41 8.12
N THR A 51 15.24 -10.26 8.46
CA THR A 51 13.86 -10.08 8.00
C THR A 51 13.34 -8.75 8.50
N PRO A 52 12.71 -7.94 7.64
CA PRO A 52 12.10 -6.70 8.08
C PRO A 52 11.14 -6.97 9.23
N LYS A 53 11.28 -6.21 10.30
CA LYS A 53 10.48 -6.37 11.51
C LYS A 53 9.51 -5.21 11.66
N ALA A 54 8.27 -5.54 12.01
CA ALA A 54 7.26 -4.58 12.41
C ALA A 54 6.98 -4.73 13.90
N ARG A 55 6.75 -3.61 14.60
CA ARG A 55 6.38 -3.57 16.00
C ARG A 55 5.00 -2.96 16.15
N LEU A 56 4.07 -3.74 16.66
CA LEU A 56 2.71 -3.30 16.96
C LEU A 56 2.55 -3.25 18.49
N THR A 57 2.44 -2.05 19.04
CA THR A 57 2.34 -1.81 20.48
C THR A 57 0.93 -1.35 20.83
N PHE A 58 0.47 -1.69 22.05
CA PHE A 58 -0.87 -1.38 22.52
C PHE A 58 -0.86 -0.61 23.82
N ARG A 59 -1.90 0.21 24.02
CA ARG A 59 -2.22 0.91 25.26
C ARG A 59 -3.72 0.86 25.50
N GLY A 60 -4.15 1.16 26.70
CA GLY A 60 -5.54 1.21 27.08
C GLY A 60 -5.94 0.13 28.07
N LYS A 61 -7.24 -0.08 28.21
CA LYS A 61 -7.81 -0.93 29.27
C LYS A 61 -7.29 -2.37 29.33
N PRO A 62 -7.09 -3.10 28.19
CA PRO A 62 -6.63 -4.47 28.23
C PRO A 62 -5.11 -4.62 28.46
N VAL A 63 -4.37 -3.50 28.60
CA VAL A 63 -2.90 -3.48 28.69
C VAL A 63 -2.48 -3.07 30.11
N LEU A 64 -1.69 -3.92 30.76
CA LEU A 64 -1.18 -3.71 32.11
C LEU A 64 0.22 -3.09 32.06
N GLY A 65 0.31 -1.82 31.69
CA GLY A 65 1.58 -1.10 31.55
C GLY A 65 2.50 -1.78 30.53
N HIS A 66 3.72 -2.08 30.96
CA HIS A 66 4.71 -2.85 30.16
C HIS A 66 4.75 -4.34 30.54
N HIS A 67 3.91 -4.78 31.48
CA HIS A 67 3.98 -6.13 32.05
C HIS A 67 3.17 -7.17 31.28
N GLY A 68 2.10 -6.73 30.61
CA GLY A 68 1.23 -7.70 29.97
C GLY A 68 0.04 -7.11 29.25
N ILE A 69 -0.64 -7.98 28.53
CA ILE A 69 -1.88 -7.74 27.80
C ILE A 69 -2.83 -8.90 28.10
N THR A 70 -4.13 -8.63 28.19
CA THR A 70 -5.09 -9.74 28.39
C THR A 70 -5.04 -10.68 27.19
N ALA A 71 -4.97 -11.99 27.45
CA ALA A 71 -4.75 -13.00 26.41
C ALA A 71 -5.82 -12.99 25.32
N ASP A 72 -7.10 -12.85 25.70
CA ASP A 72 -8.19 -12.76 24.72
C ASP A 72 -8.06 -11.57 23.78
N PHE A 73 -7.76 -10.39 24.32
CA PHE A 73 -7.53 -9.20 23.48
C PHE A 73 -6.29 -9.37 22.60
N GLY A 74 -5.17 -9.83 23.16
CA GLY A 74 -3.92 -10.04 22.42
C GLY A 74 -4.11 -10.98 21.23
N ALA A 75 -4.77 -12.12 21.44
CA ALA A 75 -5.03 -13.09 20.38
C ALA A 75 -5.91 -12.50 19.26
N ARG A 76 -6.99 -11.80 19.62
CA ARG A 76 -7.89 -11.17 18.64
C ARG A 76 -7.21 -10.02 17.89
N ALA A 77 -6.45 -9.17 18.59
CA ALA A 77 -5.75 -8.05 17.97
C ALA A 77 -4.68 -8.52 16.99
N VAL A 78 -3.88 -9.54 17.35
CA VAL A 78 -2.90 -10.15 16.46
C VAL A 78 -3.58 -10.78 15.24
N GLY A 79 -4.68 -11.51 15.44
CA GLY A 79 -5.43 -12.15 14.36
C GLY A 79 -6.00 -11.13 13.37
N ALA A 80 -6.66 -10.08 13.88
CA ALA A 80 -7.24 -9.02 13.05
C ALA A 80 -6.16 -8.22 12.29
N PHE A 81 -5.02 -7.92 12.94
CA PHE A 81 -3.91 -7.26 12.28
C PHE A 81 -3.28 -8.13 11.19
N SER A 82 -3.10 -9.42 11.45
CA SER A 82 -2.57 -10.38 10.46
C SER A 82 -3.52 -10.55 9.27
N ASP A 83 -4.84 -10.53 9.51
CA ASP A 83 -5.84 -10.56 8.45
C ASP A 83 -5.82 -9.29 7.58
N ALA A 84 -5.68 -8.11 8.21
CA ALA A 84 -5.53 -6.84 7.49
C ALA A 84 -4.27 -6.86 6.63
N PHE A 85 -3.12 -7.26 7.19
CA PHE A 85 -1.87 -7.38 6.46
C PHE A 85 -1.99 -8.34 5.27
N ALA A 86 -2.45 -9.57 5.50
CA ALA A 86 -2.58 -10.57 4.44
C ALA A 86 -3.53 -10.13 3.32
N THR A 87 -4.59 -9.37 3.67
CA THR A 87 -5.56 -8.87 2.69
C THR A 87 -4.97 -7.73 1.86
N ILE A 88 -4.20 -6.82 2.46
CA ILE A 88 -3.51 -5.76 1.71
C ILE A 88 -2.44 -6.38 0.80
N ALA A 89 -1.60 -7.29 1.31
CA ALA A 89 -0.58 -7.96 0.52
C ALA A 89 -1.18 -8.72 -0.68
N ALA A 90 -2.32 -9.39 -0.48
CA ALA A 90 -3.05 -10.04 -1.58
C ALA A 90 -3.68 -9.05 -2.56
N GLY A 91 -4.05 -7.86 -2.12
CA GLY A 91 -4.61 -6.80 -2.96
C GLY A 91 -3.56 -6.09 -3.84
N LEU A 92 -2.29 -6.13 -3.46
CA LEU A 92 -1.17 -5.64 -4.27
C LEU A 92 -0.78 -6.62 -5.39
N THR A 93 -1.25 -7.86 -5.30
CA THR A 93 -1.14 -8.86 -6.36
C THR A 93 -2.50 -9.04 -7.01
N GLU A 94 -2.53 -9.29 -8.31
CA GLU A 94 -3.78 -9.55 -9.02
C GLU A 94 -4.50 -10.78 -8.43
N GLY A 95 -5.81 -10.66 -8.19
CA GLY A 95 -6.67 -11.79 -7.83
C GLY A 95 -7.41 -11.71 -6.50
N LEU A 96 -7.27 -10.64 -5.71
CA LEU A 96 -8.11 -10.45 -4.53
C LEU A 96 -9.54 -10.15 -4.94
N GLN A 97 -10.47 -11.03 -4.56
CA GLN A 97 -11.89 -10.85 -4.81
C GLN A 97 -12.59 -10.17 -3.63
N ALA A 98 -13.74 -9.53 -3.88
CA ALA A 98 -14.56 -8.89 -2.84
C ALA A 98 -14.98 -9.88 -1.74
N MET A 99 -15.17 -11.15 -2.07
CA MET A 99 -15.55 -12.23 -1.14
C MET A 99 -14.73 -13.50 -1.39
N GLY A 100 -14.70 -14.41 -0.42
CA GLY A 100 -14.01 -15.70 -0.51
C GLY A 100 -12.67 -15.75 0.23
N PRO A 101 -11.88 -16.80 0.07
CA PRO A 101 -10.57 -16.93 0.73
C PRO A 101 -9.59 -15.86 0.23
N ILE A 102 -8.65 -15.45 1.09
CA ILE A 102 -7.57 -14.54 0.73
C ILE A 102 -6.56 -15.34 -0.10
N PRO A 103 -6.26 -14.92 -1.35
CA PRO A 103 -5.24 -15.60 -2.17
C PRO A 103 -3.88 -15.60 -1.48
N ASN A 104 -3.12 -16.67 -1.63
CA ASN A 104 -1.76 -16.80 -1.10
C ASN A 104 -1.60 -16.46 0.39
N ARG A 105 -2.67 -16.66 1.20
CA ARG A 105 -2.66 -16.35 2.63
C ARG A 105 -1.47 -16.98 3.36
N ASP A 106 -1.12 -18.21 3.02
CA ASP A 106 -0.01 -18.94 3.66
C ASP A 106 1.35 -18.32 3.36
N ARG A 107 1.50 -17.63 2.23
CA ARG A 107 2.71 -16.90 1.86
C ARG A 107 2.78 -15.51 2.53
N ASN A 108 1.63 -14.92 2.85
CA ASN A 108 1.49 -13.61 3.45
C ASN A 108 1.25 -13.69 4.97
N GLN A 109 1.86 -14.67 5.64
CA GLN A 109 1.74 -14.80 7.09
C GLN A 109 2.83 -14.01 7.81
N LEU A 110 2.41 -13.18 8.77
CA LEU A 110 3.33 -12.54 9.71
C LEU A 110 3.81 -13.57 10.75
N LEU A 111 5.10 -13.64 10.99
CA LEU A 111 5.67 -14.46 12.03
C LEU A 111 5.82 -13.65 13.33
N LEU A 112 5.16 -14.07 14.39
CA LEU A 112 5.32 -13.48 15.72
C LEU A 112 6.65 -13.91 16.32
N THR A 113 7.61 -12.96 16.46
CA THR A 113 8.98 -13.26 16.86
C THR A 113 9.35 -12.78 18.26
N GLY A 114 8.52 -11.93 18.86
CA GLY A 114 8.81 -11.41 20.19
C GLY A 114 7.78 -10.45 20.72
N THR A 115 8.10 -9.87 21.86
CA THR A 115 7.33 -8.78 22.48
C THR A 115 8.09 -7.47 22.31
N ALA A 116 7.35 -6.40 22.01
CA ALA A 116 7.93 -5.06 21.90
C ALA A 116 8.16 -4.44 23.28
N VAL A 117 9.34 -3.85 23.50
CA VAL A 117 9.75 -3.20 24.75
C VAL A 117 9.30 -1.72 24.73
N GLY A 118 8.84 -1.21 25.88
CA GLY A 118 8.46 0.21 26.07
C GLY A 118 6.96 0.43 26.33
N SER A 119 6.09 -0.13 25.56
CA SER A 119 4.69 -0.43 25.82
C SER A 119 4.48 -1.90 25.44
N PHE A 120 3.49 -2.57 26.01
CA PHE A 120 3.29 -4.00 25.68
C PHE A 120 2.79 -4.12 24.24
N GLY A 121 3.42 -5.02 23.49
CA GLY A 121 3.06 -5.28 22.10
C GLY A 121 3.82 -6.46 21.53
N PHE A 122 3.72 -6.63 20.23
CA PHE A 122 4.28 -7.77 19.52
C PHE A 122 5.24 -7.32 18.44
N GLU A 123 6.30 -8.09 18.26
CA GLU A 123 7.23 -7.97 17.15
C GLU A 123 6.90 -9.03 16.10
N PHE A 124 6.73 -8.59 14.87
CA PHE A 124 6.46 -9.45 13.73
C PHE A 124 7.63 -9.40 12.76
N SER A 125 8.03 -10.56 12.26
CA SER A 125 8.85 -10.64 11.06
C SER A 125 7.93 -10.82 9.85
N LEU A 126 8.25 -10.11 8.78
CA LEU A 126 7.55 -10.26 7.51
C LEU A 126 7.91 -11.62 6.87
N PRO A 127 7.08 -12.15 5.97
CA PRO A 127 7.38 -13.38 5.24
C PRO A 127 8.79 -13.31 4.61
N MET A 128 9.57 -14.36 4.80
CA MET A 128 10.90 -14.46 4.18
C MET A 128 10.75 -14.90 2.73
N CYS A 129 11.40 -14.16 1.84
CA CYS A 129 11.62 -14.64 0.49
C CYS A 129 12.94 -15.39 0.46
N GLN A 130 12.88 -16.66 0.14
CA GLN A 130 14.09 -17.49 0.01
C GLN A 130 14.90 -17.21 -1.26
N GLU A 131 14.33 -16.43 -2.19
CA GLU A 131 15.01 -16.06 -3.44
C GLU A 131 14.74 -14.60 -3.80
N THR A 132 15.81 -13.85 -4.07
CA THR A 132 15.82 -12.42 -4.40
C THR A 132 15.12 -12.05 -5.73
N LEU A 133 14.47 -13.01 -6.39
CA LEU A 133 13.83 -12.85 -7.69
C LEU A 133 12.29 -12.82 -7.64
N PHE A 134 11.67 -12.85 -6.44
CA PHE A 134 10.21 -12.86 -6.34
C PHE A 134 9.63 -11.52 -5.88
N PRO A 135 8.62 -10.99 -6.59
CA PRO A 135 7.91 -9.76 -6.24
C PRO A 135 7.17 -9.82 -4.88
N ASP A 136 6.97 -11.02 -4.33
CA ASP A 136 6.22 -11.23 -3.08
C ASP A 136 6.84 -10.53 -1.85
N CYS A 137 8.15 -10.28 -1.86
CA CYS A 137 8.83 -9.56 -0.76
C CYS A 137 8.55 -8.08 -0.76
N GLU A 138 8.52 -7.48 -1.94
CA GLU A 138 8.20 -6.06 -2.08
C GLU A 138 6.75 -5.83 -1.68
N ASN A 139 5.85 -6.72 -2.07
CA ASN A 139 4.43 -6.67 -1.71
C ASN A 139 4.20 -6.75 -0.19
N ALA A 140 4.93 -7.62 0.53
CA ALA A 140 4.83 -7.71 1.99
C ALA A 140 5.31 -6.42 2.67
N ARG A 141 6.41 -5.85 2.18
CA ARG A 141 6.92 -4.57 2.68
C ARG A 141 5.95 -3.43 2.37
N GLU A 142 5.46 -3.37 1.16
CA GLU A 142 4.50 -2.37 0.71
C GLU A 142 3.18 -2.47 1.49
N ALA A 143 2.68 -3.67 1.72
CA ALA A 143 1.48 -3.90 2.54
C ALA A 143 1.63 -3.32 3.95
N MET A 144 2.79 -3.51 4.60
CA MET A 144 3.04 -2.95 5.93
C MET A 144 3.12 -1.42 5.90
N LEU A 145 3.72 -0.84 4.85
CA LEU A 145 3.76 0.61 4.66
C LEU A 145 2.38 1.20 4.39
N LYS A 146 1.52 0.49 3.63
CA LYS A 146 0.13 0.91 3.39
C LYS A 146 -0.72 0.85 4.65
N ILE A 147 -0.50 -0.10 5.56
CA ILE A 147 -1.18 -0.12 6.87
C ILE A 147 -0.78 1.11 7.69
N GLU A 148 0.52 1.40 7.78
CA GLU A 148 1.00 2.58 8.51
C GLU A 148 0.42 3.87 7.93
N GLU A 149 0.40 3.99 6.61
CA GLU A 149 -0.15 5.13 5.89
C GLU A 149 -1.65 5.31 6.14
N LEU A 150 -2.44 4.22 6.09
CA LEU A 150 -3.86 4.23 6.43
C LEU A 150 -4.09 4.65 7.89
N PHE A 151 -3.29 4.17 8.84
CA PHE A 151 -3.38 4.59 10.23
C PHE A 151 -3.11 6.08 10.38
N ARG A 152 -2.02 6.56 9.81
CA ARG A 152 -1.59 7.96 9.92
C ARG A 152 -2.58 8.90 9.24
N LEU A 153 -2.96 8.63 7.99
CA LEU A 153 -3.85 9.52 7.25
C LEU A 153 -5.28 9.49 7.77
N SER A 154 -5.79 8.34 8.22
CA SER A 154 -7.10 8.29 8.86
C SER A 154 -7.16 9.04 10.19
N ALA A 155 -6.03 9.20 10.89
CA ALA A 155 -5.94 9.95 12.15
C ALA A 155 -5.70 11.44 11.96
N GLU A 156 -4.83 11.83 11.03
CA GLU A 156 -4.26 13.17 10.91
C GLU A 156 -4.55 13.84 9.56
N GLY A 157 -4.78 13.05 8.49
CA GLY A 157 -5.00 13.55 7.15
C GLY A 157 -6.40 14.16 6.93
N SER A 158 -6.57 14.86 5.82
CA SER A 158 -7.87 15.30 5.32
C SER A 158 -8.68 14.12 4.74
N ASP A 159 -9.96 14.32 4.44
CA ASP A 159 -10.78 13.31 3.76
C ASP A 159 -10.26 13.04 2.34
N ASP A 160 -9.65 14.04 1.70
CA ASP A 160 -9.04 13.90 0.38
C ASP A 160 -7.76 13.06 0.42
N ASP A 161 -6.92 13.19 1.47
CA ASP A 161 -5.72 12.37 1.66
C ASP A 161 -6.11 10.89 1.87
N ILE A 162 -7.16 10.63 2.66
CA ILE A 162 -7.66 9.27 2.88
C ILE A 162 -8.22 8.70 1.58
N ALA A 163 -9.00 9.48 0.83
CA ALA A 163 -9.56 9.03 -0.44
C ALA A 163 -8.47 8.64 -1.44
N GLU A 164 -7.29 9.31 -1.40
CA GLU A 164 -6.15 8.95 -2.23
C GLU A 164 -5.60 7.57 -1.92
N VAL A 165 -5.36 7.29 -0.65
CA VAL A 165 -4.82 5.99 -0.22
C VAL A 165 -5.84 4.87 -0.39
N ILE A 166 -7.12 5.13 -0.09
CA ILE A 166 -8.18 4.14 -0.28
C ILE A 166 -8.32 3.76 -1.76
N ALA A 167 -8.14 4.72 -2.69
CA ALA A 167 -8.20 4.44 -4.12
C ALA A 167 -7.08 3.49 -4.61
N GLU A 168 -5.97 3.40 -3.89
CA GLU A 168 -4.84 2.50 -4.18
C GLU A 168 -4.93 1.15 -3.48
N VAL A 169 -5.90 0.97 -2.58
CA VAL A 169 -6.05 -0.23 -1.76
C VAL A 169 -7.37 -0.91 -2.08
N HIS A 170 -7.34 -2.23 -2.25
CA HIS A 170 -8.57 -2.98 -2.51
C HIS A 170 -9.61 -2.75 -1.39
N PRO A 171 -10.92 -2.50 -1.68
CA PRO A 171 -11.93 -2.16 -0.67
C PRO A 171 -12.04 -3.15 0.48
N ARG A 172 -11.90 -4.45 0.18
CA ARG A 172 -11.87 -5.50 1.20
C ARG A 172 -10.72 -5.35 2.18
N ALA A 173 -9.56 -4.83 1.73
CA ALA A 173 -8.42 -4.61 2.59
C ALA A 173 -8.62 -3.40 3.51
N VAL A 174 -9.22 -2.33 3.01
CA VAL A 174 -9.64 -1.18 3.84
C VAL A 174 -10.61 -1.63 4.92
N LYS A 175 -11.59 -2.48 4.58
CA LYS A 175 -12.51 -3.08 5.53
C LYS A 175 -11.81 -3.88 6.63
N LYS A 176 -10.77 -4.64 6.29
CA LYS A 176 -9.98 -5.40 7.28
C LYS A 176 -9.19 -4.49 8.22
N VAL A 177 -8.67 -3.37 7.72
CA VAL A 177 -8.05 -2.34 8.56
C VAL A 177 -9.10 -1.71 9.49
N PHE A 178 -10.27 -1.36 8.98
CA PHE A 178 -11.38 -0.89 9.79
C PHE A 178 -11.76 -1.89 10.89
N GLU A 179 -11.94 -3.18 10.56
CA GLU A 179 -12.28 -4.24 11.53
C GLU A 179 -11.23 -4.33 12.66
N PHE A 180 -9.95 -4.19 12.33
CA PHE A 180 -8.88 -4.14 13.33
C PHE A 180 -9.00 -2.91 14.24
N LEU A 181 -9.17 -1.70 13.67
CA LEU A 181 -9.30 -0.49 14.48
C LEU A 181 -10.58 -0.50 15.34
N ASP A 182 -11.69 -0.98 14.79
CA ASP A 182 -12.96 -1.09 15.53
C ASP A 182 -12.86 -2.08 16.71
N LEU A 183 -12.16 -3.20 16.53
CA LEU A 183 -11.83 -4.12 17.63
C LEU A 183 -11.11 -3.38 18.77
N LEU A 184 -10.14 -2.54 18.45
CA LEU A 184 -9.41 -1.76 19.46
C LEU A 184 -10.33 -0.74 20.15
N VAL A 185 -11.17 -0.04 19.40
CA VAL A 185 -12.17 0.91 19.94
C VAL A 185 -13.09 0.22 20.94
N GLN A 186 -13.66 -0.94 20.58
CA GLN A 186 -14.56 -1.72 21.43
C GLN A 186 -13.89 -2.16 22.73
N GLN A 187 -12.59 -2.39 22.73
CA GLN A 187 -11.81 -2.78 23.89
C GLN A 187 -11.19 -1.59 24.66
N GLN A 188 -11.52 -0.35 24.27
CA GLN A 188 -10.93 0.87 24.85
C GLN A 188 -9.38 0.83 24.82
N ALA A 189 -8.85 0.34 23.71
CA ALA A 189 -7.42 0.26 23.43
C ALA A 189 -7.05 1.14 22.23
N TRP A 190 -5.77 1.46 22.10
CA TRP A 190 -5.18 2.08 20.91
C TRP A 190 -3.79 1.52 20.68
N CYS A 191 -3.26 1.73 19.47
CA CYS A 191 -2.01 1.10 19.08
C CYS A 191 -1.00 2.10 18.49
N GLY A 192 0.23 1.62 18.34
CA GLY A 192 1.27 2.23 17.52
C GLY A 192 1.93 1.17 16.67
N LEU A 193 2.25 1.51 15.43
CA LEU A 193 2.95 0.67 14.46
C LEU A 193 4.29 1.31 14.11
N GLU A 194 5.36 0.53 14.20
CA GLU A 194 6.73 0.91 13.79
C GLU A 194 7.20 -0.09 12.74
N PHE A 195 7.65 0.41 11.59
CA PHE A 195 8.19 -0.42 10.52
C PHE A 195 9.29 0.32 9.74
N GLY A 196 10.50 -0.19 9.77
CA GLY A 196 11.67 0.46 9.19
C GLY A 196 11.92 1.82 9.82
N SER A 197 11.95 2.87 9.00
CA SER A 197 12.09 4.27 9.45
C SER A 197 10.75 4.97 9.71
N ARG A 198 9.62 4.32 9.42
CA ARG A 198 8.28 4.88 9.64
C ARG A 198 7.73 4.43 10.97
N SER A 199 7.04 5.33 11.64
CA SER A 199 6.29 5.02 12.86
C SER A 199 5.10 5.92 12.97
N PHE A 200 3.97 5.34 13.35
CA PHE A 200 2.77 6.07 13.70
C PHE A 200 2.18 5.50 15.00
N ARG A 201 1.67 6.37 15.85
CA ARG A 201 1.03 5.97 17.11
C ARG A 201 -0.18 6.85 17.39
N TYR A 202 -1.31 6.21 17.62
CA TYR A 202 -2.49 6.91 18.11
C TYR A 202 -2.22 7.49 19.51
N GLU A 203 -2.60 8.72 19.73
CA GLU A 203 -2.42 9.41 21.02
C GLU A 203 -3.33 8.84 22.10
N ASN A 204 -4.57 8.54 21.72
CA ASN A 204 -5.61 8.07 22.61
C ASN A 204 -6.72 7.32 21.85
N CYS A 205 -7.67 6.74 22.61
CA CYS A 205 -8.79 6.00 22.05
C CYS A 205 -9.76 6.87 21.23
N GLU A 206 -9.83 8.18 21.50
CA GLU A 206 -10.71 9.09 20.77
C GLU A 206 -10.20 9.35 19.35
N GLN A 207 -8.88 9.58 19.20
CA GLN A 207 -8.26 9.71 17.88
C GLN A 207 -8.45 8.43 17.07
N LEU A 208 -8.23 7.25 17.69
CA LEU A 208 -8.44 5.96 17.04
C LEU A 208 -9.91 5.74 16.65
N ARG A 209 -10.89 6.18 17.48
CA ARG A 209 -12.31 6.12 17.15
C ARG A 209 -12.66 6.96 15.93
N LYS A 210 -12.13 8.18 15.83
CA LYS A 210 -12.29 9.04 14.65
C LYS A 210 -11.70 8.38 13.41
N SER A 211 -10.49 7.81 13.53
CA SER A 211 -9.83 7.08 12.45
C SER A 211 -10.65 5.88 11.98
N SER A 212 -11.13 5.05 12.92
CA SER A 212 -12.02 3.92 12.61
C SER A 212 -13.30 4.37 11.90
N PHE A 213 -13.93 5.45 12.36
CA PHE A 213 -15.14 6.00 11.74
C PHE A 213 -14.92 6.42 10.29
N ARG A 214 -13.75 7.05 9.98
CA ARG A 214 -13.41 7.51 8.63
C ARG A 214 -13.19 6.37 7.63
N LEU A 215 -12.73 5.19 8.10
CA LEU A 215 -12.53 4.00 7.27
C LEU A 215 -13.75 3.07 7.19
N ARG A 216 -14.89 3.46 7.77
CA ARG A 216 -16.12 2.69 7.75
C ARG A 216 -16.76 2.74 6.36
N ASP A 217 -17.32 1.61 5.93
CA ASP A 217 -17.97 1.50 4.60
C ASP A 217 -19.02 2.61 4.36
N GLU A 218 -19.81 2.98 5.39
CA GLU A 218 -20.83 4.03 5.27
C GLU A 218 -20.24 5.42 5.05
N ASN A 219 -18.98 5.65 5.39
CA ASN A 219 -18.27 6.90 5.17
C ASN A 219 -17.55 6.95 3.82
N ILE A 220 -17.36 5.80 3.19
CA ILE A 220 -16.77 5.65 1.86
C ILE A 220 -17.92 5.40 0.88
N GLN A 221 -18.28 6.43 0.14
CA GLN A 221 -19.37 6.35 -0.83
C GLN A 221 -18.80 6.02 -2.20
N GLU A 222 -19.21 4.88 -2.74
CA GLU A 222 -18.94 4.50 -4.12
C GLU A 222 -20.25 4.53 -4.92
N ARG A 223 -20.22 5.15 -6.10
CA ARG A 223 -21.35 5.19 -7.03
C ARG A 223 -20.84 5.24 -8.46
N GLU A 224 -21.67 4.81 -9.38
CA GLU A 224 -21.47 5.05 -10.81
C GLU A 224 -22.23 6.32 -11.20
N GLU A 225 -21.60 7.15 -12.02
CA GLU A 225 -22.16 8.40 -12.49
C GLU A 225 -21.90 8.54 -13.99
N SER A 226 -22.94 8.79 -14.76
CA SER A 226 -22.82 9.05 -16.19
C SER A 226 -22.85 10.55 -16.46
N CYS A 227 -21.82 11.04 -17.11
CA CYS A 227 -21.61 12.45 -17.42
C CYS A 227 -21.58 12.64 -18.93
N ARG A 228 -22.18 13.75 -19.43
CA ARG A 228 -22.07 14.18 -20.82
C ARG A 228 -21.05 15.29 -20.96
N GLY A 229 -20.21 15.20 -21.98
CA GLY A 229 -19.16 16.20 -22.18
C GLY A 229 -18.14 15.83 -23.22
N GLU A 230 -16.94 16.39 -23.09
CA GLU A 230 -15.85 16.23 -24.05
C GLU A 230 -14.51 16.06 -23.31
N PHE A 231 -13.69 15.12 -23.78
CA PHE A 231 -12.31 15.03 -23.29
C PHE A 231 -11.49 16.25 -23.75
N GLN A 232 -10.86 16.92 -22.80
CA GLN A 232 -9.96 18.05 -23.06
C GLN A 232 -8.50 17.60 -23.21
N GLY A 233 -8.16 16.44 -22.65
CA GLY A 233 -6.86 15.80 -22.75
C GLY A 233 -6.80 14.52 -21.94
N VAL A 234 -6.03 13.56 -22.44
CA VAL A 234 -5.68 12.33 -21.73
C VAL A 234 -4.17 12.21 -21.69
N LEU A 235 -3.62 11.94 -20.54
CA LEU A 235 -2.19 11.69 -20.31
C LEU A 235 -1.95 10.17 -20.18
N PRO A 236 -1.53 9.47 -21.25
CA PRO A 236 -1.42 8.01 -21.25
C PRO A 236 -0.45 7.49 -20.20
N ALA A 237 0.72 8.14 -20.03
CA ALA A 237 1.73 7.71 -19.06
C ALA A 237 1.27 7.87 -17.60
N GLY A 238 0.50 8.92 -17.30
CA GLY A 238 -0.07 9.17 -15.95
C GLY A 238 -1.45 8.53 -15.76
N ARG A 239 -2.02 7.90 -16.79
CA ARG A 239 -3.37 7.34 -16.80
C ARG A 239 -4.41 8.30 -16.20
N THR A 240 -4.37 9.58 -16.61
CA THR A 240 -5.27 10.61 -16.14
C THR A 240 -5.98 11.29 -17.32
N PHE A 241 -7.15 11.87 -17.06
CA PHE A 241 -7.91 12.60 -18.06
C PHE A 241 -8.50 13.90 -17.49
N GLU A 242 -8.76 14.84 -18.38
CA GLU A 242 -9.58 16.03 -18.14
C GLU A 242 -10.82 15.96 -19.02
N PHE A 243 -12.01 16.15 -18.42
CA PHE A 243 -13.29 16.03 -19.07
C PHE A 243 -14.17 17.25 -18.76
N LEU A 244 -14.55 18.00 -19.79
CA LEU A 244 -15.41 19.18 -19.68
C LEU A 244 -16.88 18.74 -19.74
N LEU A 245 -17.61 19.01 -18.66
CA LEU A 245 -19.04 18.72 -18.59
C LEU A 245 -19.84 19.64 -19.53
N ARG A 246 -20.87 19.09 -20.19
CA ARG A 246 -21.76 19.82 -21.07
C ARG A 246 -23.02 20.35 -20.35
N ASP A 247 -23.52 19.54 -19.41
CA ASP A 247 -24.78 19.82 -18.72
C ASP A 247 -24.60 20.67 -17.46
N GLN A 248 -23.35 20.82 -16.99
CA GLN A 248 -22.97 21.62 -15.81
C GLN A 248 -21.67 22.37 -16.13
N GLU A 249 -21.49 23.56 -15.56
CA GLU A 249 -20.21 24.22 -15.62
C GLU A 249 -19.20 23.48 -14.73
N GLY A 250 -18.24 22.80 -15.33
CA GLY A 250 -17.21 22.11 -14.57
C GLY A 250 -16.25 21.27 -15.42
N LEU A 251 -15.04 21.12 -14.91
CA LEU A 251 -14.00 20.24 -15.44
C LEU A 251 -13.77 19.11 -14.46
N ILE A 252 -14.02 17.89 -14.90
CA ILE A 252 -13.67 16.68 -14.14
C ILE A 252 -12.22 16.31 -14.46
N ARG A 253 -11.45 16.02 -13.42
CA ARG A 253 -10.16 15.34 -13.49
C ARG A 253 -10.29 13.96 -12.90
N GLY A 254 -9.85 12.94 -13.63
CA GLY A 254 -9.99 11.56 -13.19
C GLY A 254 -8.81 10.69 -13.57
N LYS A 255 -8.80 9.49 -13.00
CA LYS A 255 -7.84 8.42 -13.32
C LYS A 255 -8.47 7.43 -14.29
N ILE A 256 -7.65 6.71 -15.04
CA ILE A 256 -8.04 5.59 -15.91
C ILE A 256 -7.48 4.34 -15.27
N ASP A 257 -8.35 3.38 -14.98
CA ASP A 257 -7.98 2.11 -14.36
C ASP A 257 -6.92 1.37 -15.21
N GLU A 258 -6.00 0.67 -14.55
CA GLU A 258 -4.90 -0.04 -15.22
C GLU A 258 -5.43 -1.12 -16.17
N THR A 259 -6.55 -1.72 -15.83
CA THR A 259 -7.22 -2.78 -16.62
C THR A 259 -8.00 -2.24 -17.81
N ALA A 260 -8.24 -0.91 -17.91
CA ALA A 260 -9.04 -0.28 -18.95
C ALA A 260 -8.42 -0.34 -20.36
N GLY A 261 -7.18 -0.83 -20.51
CA GLY A 261 -6.48 -0.91 -21.80
C GLY A 261 -5.61 0.33 -22.08
N ASP A 262 -5.33 0.62 -23.37
CA ASP A 262 -4.45 1.73 -23.80
C ASP A 262 -5.19 3.08 -23.73
N PRO A 263 -4.83 3.99 -22.81
CA PRO A 263 -5.50 5.27 -22.66
C PRO A 263 -5.36 6.20 -23.89
N ASP A 264 -4.36 5.98 -24.74
CA ASP A 264 -4.16 6.81 -25.95
C ASP A 264 -5.29 6.64 -26.99
N ILE A 265 -6.05 5.56 -26.90
CA ILE A 265 -7.27 5.36 -27.69
C ILE A 265 -8.26 6.49 -27.46
N LEU A 266 -8.37 7.01 -26.23
CA LEU A 266 -9.26 8.13 -25.89
C LEU A 266 -8.84 9.40 -26.63
N ASN A 267 -7.53 9.71 -26.68
CA ASN A 267 -7.03 10.85 -27.45
C ASN A 267 -7.30 10.72 -28.95
N ARG A 268 -7.10 9.53 -29.51
CA ARG A 268 -7.25 9.29 -30.95
C ARG A 268 -8.70 9.29 -31.39
N ARG A 269 -9.61 8.82 -30.55
CA ARG A 269 -11.00 8.59 -30.94
C ARG A 269 -11.98 9.64 -30.42
N TRP A 270 -11.77 10.14 -29.18
CA TRP A 270 -12.76 10.87 -28.44
C TRP A 270 -12.34 12.29 -28.01
N LEU A 271 -11.11 12.73 -28.30
CA LEU A 271 -10.66 14.07 -27.95
C LEU A 271 -11.54 15.11 -28.63
N HIS A 272 -12.06 16.07 -27.84
CA HIS A 272 -12.97 17.14 -28.30
C HIS A 272 -14.24 16.64 -29.03
N THR A 273 -14.63 15.38 -28.78
CA THR A 273 -15.85 14.80 -29.33
C THR A 273 -16.88 14.67 -28.24
N PRO A 274 -18.15 15.04 -28.46
CA PRO A 274 -19.21 14.84 -27.49
C PRO A 274 -19.43 13.35 -27.17
N VAL A 275 -19.34 12.99 -25.91
CA VAL A 275 -19.48 11.61 -25.42
C VAL A 275 -20.27 11.55 -24.12
N ILE A 276 -20.84 10.38 -23.88
CA ILE A 276 -21.36 9.97 -22.57
C ILE A 276 -20.28 9.12 -21.94
N LEU A 277 -19.85 9.52 -20.74
CA LEU A 277 -18.78 8.89 -19.96
C LEU A 277 -19.37 8.34 -18.68
N THR A 278 -19.28 7.03 -18.44
CA THR A 278 -19.65 6.41 -17.16
C THR A 278 -18.41 6.26 -16.29
N LEU A 279 -18.45 6.81 -15.09
CA LEU A 279 -17.34 6.88 -14.15
C LEU A 279 -17.71 6.20 -12.83
N LYS A 280 -16.77 5.48 -12.26
CA LYS A 280 -16.81 5.15 -10.84
C LYS A 280 -16.41 6.39 -10.05
N VAL A 281 -17.29 6.83 -9.16
CA VAL A 281 -17.07 7.98 -8.28
C VAL A 281 -16.89 7.48 -6.87
N MET A 282 -15.79 7.84 -6.24
CA MET A 282 -15.51 7.55 -4.83
C MET A 282 -15.39 8.84 -4.05
N GLN A 283 -16.04 8.91 -2.90
CA GLN A 283 -15.98 10.04 -1.98
C GLN A 283 -15.87 9.55 -0.54
N VAL A 284 -14.96 10.13 0.21
CA VAL A 284 -14.77 9.84 1.65
C VAL A 284 -15.29 11.05 2.44
N GLY A 285 -16.22 10.81 3.33
CA GLY A 285 -16.79 11.85 4.19
C GLY A 285 -17.30 13.07 3.43
N GLN A 286 -16.71 14.22 3.71
CA GLN A 286 -16.99 15.50 3.06
C GLN A 286 -15.90 15.91 2.04
N GLY A 287 -14.97 15.01 1.72
CA GLY A 287 -13.92 15.24 0.74
C GLY A 287 -14.45 15.39 -0.68
N GLN A 288 -13.59 15.74 -1.61
CA GLN A 288 -13.93 15.87 -3.02
C GLN A 288 -14.18 14.50 -3.68
N PRO A 289 -15.15 14.38 -4.58
CA PRO A 289 -15.36 13.14 -5.33
C PRO A 289 -14.17 12.86 -6.25
N ARG A 290 -13.72 11.61 -6.28
CA ARG A 290 -12.67 11.11 -7.17
C ARG A 290 -13.28 10.26 -8.26
N PHE A 291 -12.87 10.51 -9.48
CA PHE A 291 -13.45 9.92 -10.67
C PHE A 291 -12.48 8.92 -11.28
N THR A 292 -12.96 7.71 -11.59
CA THR A 292 -12.16 6.67 -12.24
C THR A 292 -12.93 6.09 -13.41
N LEU A 293 -12.30 6.07 -14.59
CA LEU A 293 -12.80 5.36 -15.78
C LEU A 293 -12.33 3.90 -15.68
N MET A 294 -13.28 2.99 -15.52
CA MET A 294 -13.00 1.57 -15.29
C MET A 294 -12.76 0.80 -16.59
N SER A 295 -13.41 1.19 -17.70
CA SER A 295 -13.26 0.57 -19.01
C SER A 295 -13.35 1.61 -20.12
N LEU A 296 -12.66 1.38 -21.24
CA LEU A 296 -12.83 2.20 -22.44
C LEU A 296 -14.22 2.02 -23.07
N ASP A 297 -14.91 0.92 -22.78
CA ASP A 297 -16.28 0.65 -23.24
C ASP A 297 -17.33 1.54 -22.52
N ASP A 298 -16.95 2.14 -21.39
CA ASP A 298 -17.77 3.11 -20.65
C ASP A 298 -17.83 4.49 -21.34
N VAL A 299 -17.17 4.63 -22.50
CA VAL A 299 -17.18 5.84 -23.32
C VAL A 299 -17.98 5.59 -24.58
N THR A 300 -19.13 6.26 -24.72
CA THR A 300 -20.00 6.14 -25.87
C THR A 300 -20.25 7.50 -26.54
N ALA A 301 -20.50 7.49 -27.86
CA ALA A 301 -20.84 8.74 -28.57
C ALA A 301 -22.13 9.34 -28.02
N ASP A 302 -22.13 10.66 -27.77
CA ASP A 302 -23.35 11.39 -27.47
C ASP A 302 -24.03 11.77 -28.81
N ASP A 303 -24.81 10.82 -29.38
CA ASP A 303 -25.49 10.99 -30.65
C ASP A 303 -26.83 11.72 -30.41
N PRO A 304 -26.98 13.00 -30.84
CA PRO A 304 -28.20 13.74 -30.66
C PRO A 304 -29.38 13.20 -31.52
N ALA A 305 -29.12 12.20 -32.38
CA ALA A 305 -30.16 11.59 -33.23
C ALA A 305 -30.84 10.36 -32.58
N ALA A 306 -30.45 9.97 -31.37
CA ALA A 306 -30.99 8.81 -30.65
C ALA A 306 -32.10 9.16 -29.63
N LEU A 307 -32.62 10.39 -29.63
CA LEU A 307 -33.74 10.85 -28.79
C LEU A 307 -35.03 11.00 -29.60
#